data_36ce05affad5475a83607b960a2ba0a3
#
_entry.id   36ce05affad5475a83607b960a2ba0a3
#
_cell.length_a   1.000
_cell.length_b   1.000
_cell.length_c   1.000
_cell.angle_alpha   90.00
_cell.angle_beta   90.00
_cell.angle_gamma   90.00
#
_symmetry.space_group_name_H-M   'P 1'
#
loop_
_entity.id
_entity.type
_entity.pdbx_description
1 polymer ?
#
loop_
_entity_poly.entity_id
_entity_poly.type
_entity_poly.pdbx_seq_one_letter_code
_entity_poly.pdbx_strand_id
1 'polypeptide(L)'
;LFSQNLKAEKITLPDSKLNNLYKIDSGVYRSEQPSHSDFKALEKYGIGESLNLRNRHSDNDEATGTTVKLHRVKMKAHSVDEEQLITALRIIKNRKSPIVIHCHHGSDRTGVVCALYRIIFQNVSKEDAIREMTDGGFGFHRIYKNIIRRIREADIERIKREVMTVGGSY
;
A
#
# COMPACT_ATOMS: atom_id res chain seq x y z
N LEU A 1 -0.84 4.42 -27.92
CA LEU A 1 -0.54 5.67 -27.20
C LEU A 1 -0.87 5.59 -25.70
N PHE A 2 -0.55 4.52 -24.97
CA PHE A 2 -0.75 4.55 -23.52
C PHE A 2 0.09 3.46 -22.84
N SER A 3 1.33 3.72 -22.66
CA SER A 3 2.10 3.04 -21.62
C SER A 3 3.26 3.94 -21.25
N GLN A 4 2.94 5.09 -20.69
CA GLN A 4 3.96 5.80 -19.94
C GLN A 4 4.10 5.08 -18.61
N ASN A 5 5.12 4.29 -18.53
CA ASN A 5 5.84 3.81 -17.34
C ASN A 5 5.13 3.98 -15.99
N LEU A 6 4.03 3.25 -15.77
CA LEU A 6 3.46 3.06 -14.42
C LEU A 6 4.25 2.01 -13.62
N LYS A 7 5.49 1.73 -14.01
CA LYS A 7 6.32 0.77 -13.29
C LYS A 7 6.76 1.35 -11.95
N ALA A 8 6.63 0.56 -10.90
CA ALA A 8 7.15 0.93 -9.59
C ALA A 8 8.67 1.10 -9.65
N GLU A 9 9.16 2.18 -9.05
CA GLU A 9 10.58 2.53 -9.03
C GLU A 9 11.20 2.13 -7.69
N LYS A 10 12.24 1.31 -7.72
CA LYS A 10 12.96 0.91 -6.51
C LYS A 10 13.69 2.12 -5.93
N ILE A 11 13.53 2.35 -4.62
CA ILE A 11 14.14 3.45 -3.89
C ILE A 11 15.11 2.88 -2.85
N THR A 12 16.26 3.51 -2.73
CA THR A 12 17.22 3.26 -1.66
C THR A 12 17.42 4.55 -0.89
N LEU A 13 17.14 4.53 0.41
CA LEU A 13 17.32 5.70 1.27
C LEU A 13 18.71 5.69 1.90
N PRO A 14 19.41 6.85 1.98
CA PRO A 14 20.60 6.98 2.81
C PRO A 14 20.26 6.65 4.27
N ASP A 15 21.20 6.02 4.97
CA ASP A 15 21.08 5.66 6.39
C ASP A 15 19.91 4.74 6.74
N SER A 16 19.40 3.98 5.77
CA SER A 16 18.29 3.04 5.94
C SER A 16 18.63 1.69 5.31
N LYS A 17 18.18 0.63 5.96
CA LYS A 17 18.22 -0.74 5.44
C LYS A 17 16.85 -1.23 4.98
N LEU A 18 15.90 -0.32 4.82
CA LEU A 18 14.54 -0.66 4.42
C LEU A 18 14.53 -1.34 3.07
N ASN A 19 14.05 -2.57 3.04
CA ASN A 19 13.95 -3.37 1.83
C ASN A 19 12.57 -3.25 1.20
N ASN A 20 12.48 -3.68 -0.05
CA ASN A 20 11.23 -3.71 -0.79
C ASN A 20 10.53 -2.35 -0.86
N LEU A 21 11.32 -1.27 -0.82
CA LEU A 21 10.83 0.10 -0.93
C LEU A 21 10.75 0.52 -2.39
N TYR A 22 9.54 0.85 -2.81
CA TYR A 22 9.24 1.29 -4.17
C TYR A 22 8.35 2.52 -4.16
N LYS A 23 8.61 3.40 -5.10
CA LYS A 23 7.73 4.51 -5.44
C LYS A 23 6.70 4.02 -6.47
N ILE A 24 5.43 4.11 -6.13
CA ILE A 24 4.32 3.80 -7.03
C ILE A 24 4.01 5.01 -7.92
N ASP A 25 3.90 6.16 -7.29
CA ASP A 25 3.80 7.48 -7.92
C ASP A 25 4.34 8.54 -6.96
N SER A 26 4.18 9.82 -7.28
CA SER A 26 4.73 10.93 -6.49
C SER A 26 4.21 11.00 -5.05
N GLY A 27 3.09 10.37 -4.75
CA GLY A 27 2.46 10.43 -3.44
C GLY A 27 2.31 9.09 -2.73
N VAL A 28 2.61 7.97 -3.39
CA VAL A 28 2.39 6.63 -2.86
C VAL A 28 3.63 5.77 -3.00
N TYR A 29 4.04 5.19 -1.87
CA TYR A 29 5.19 4.31 -1.74
C TYR A 29 4.76 3.00 -1.09
N ARG A 30 5.55 1.96 -1.25
CA ARG A 30 5.33 0.66 -0.62
C ARG A 30 6.63 0.09 -0.09
N SER A 31 6.59 -0.65 1.02
CA SER A 31 7.79 -1.28 1.61
C SER A 31 7.46 -2.47 2.51
N GLU A 32 8.50 -3.16 2.98
CA GLU A 32 8.42 -4.02 4.16
C GLU A 32 8.19 -3.18 5.42
N GLN A 33 8.05 -3.84 6.58
CA GLN A 33 7.95 -3.18 7.88
C GLN A 33 9.16 -2.27 8.13
N PRO A 34 8.97 -0.94 8.24
CA PRO A 34 10.07 -0.04 8.59
C PRO A 34 10.48 -0.19 10.06
N SER A 35 11.78 -0.11 10.31
CA SER A 35 12.36 0.00 11.65
C SER A 35 12.33 1.45 12.16
N HIS A 36 12.80 1.67 13.38
CA HIS A 36 12.92 3.01 13.94
C HIS A 36 13.82 3.93 13.09
N SER A 37 14.97 3.44 12.68
CA SER A 37 15.87 4.21 11.80
C SER A 37 15.27 4.44 10.41
N ASP A 38 14.49 3.48 9.92
CA ASP A 38 13.81 3.61 8.63
C ASP A 38 12.72 4.68 8.67
N PHE A 39 11.95 4.79 9.74
CA PHE A 39 10.96 5.87 9.89
C PHE A 39 11.61 7.25 9.87
N LYS A 40 12.74 7.40 10.51
CA LYS A 40 13.52 8.67 10.44
C LYS A 40 14.00 8.97 9.02
N ALA A 41 14.47 7.95 8.32
CA ALA A 41 14.91 8.10 6.93
C ALA A 41 13.75 8.42 5.98
N LEU A 42 12.60 7.77 6.17
CA LEU A 42 11.37 8.05 5.40
C LEU A 42 10.90 9.49 5.60
N GLU A 43 10.87 9.95 6.85
CA GLU A 43 10.49 11.35 7.16
C GLU A 43 11.45 12.34 6.51
N LYS A 44 12.74 12.11 6.61
CA LYS A 44 13.77 12.95 5.97
C LYS A 44 13.64 12.97 4.44
N TYR A 45 13.22 11.86 3.85
CA TYR A 45 12.98 11.76 2.41
C TYR A 45 11.72 12.54 1.97
N GLY A 46 10.80 12.83 2.90
CA GLY A 46 9.57 13.58 2.63
C GLY A 46 8.29 12.75 2.72
N ILE A 47 8.35 11.52 3.24
CA ILE A 47 7.17 10.69 3.48
C ILE A 47 6.61 11.03 4.85
N GLY A 48 5.44 11.65 4.88
CA GLY A 48 4.82 12.17 6.10
C GLY A 48 3.71 11.29 6.67
N GLU A 49 3.31 10.22 5.98
CA GLU A 49 2.26 9.31 6.44
C GLU A 49 2.66 7.85 6.23
N SER A 50 2.16 6.97 7.09
CA SER A 50 2.35 5.52 6.98
C SER A 50 1.02 4.80 7.12
N LEU A 51 0.77 3.80 6.28
CA LEU A 51 -0.38 2.89 6.37
C LEU A 51 0.13 1.47 6.67
N ASN A 52 -0.06 1.06 7.91
CA ASN A 52 0.28 -0.26 8.40
C ASN A 52 -0.88 -1.24 8.20
N LEU A 53 -0.66 -2.32 7.45
CA LEU A 53 -1.66 -3.35 7.18
C LEU A 53 -1.51 -4.59 8.07
N ARG A 54 -0.60 -4.57 9.03
CA ARG A 54 -0.34 -5.72 9.91
C ARG A 54 -1.45 -5.91 10.94
N ASN A 55 -1.83 -7.18 11.14
CA ASN A 55 -2.90 -7.53 12.06
C ASN A 55 -2.52 -7.32 13.55
N ARG A 56 -1.28 -7.67 13.94
CA ARG A 56 -0.85 -7.71 15.34
C ARG A 56 0.28 -6.76 15.72
N HIS A 57 0.75 -5.93 14.81
CA HIS A 57 1.86 -5.02 15.07
C HIS A 57 1.49 -3.58 14.75
N SER A 58 1.76 -2.66 15.66
CA SER A 58 1.62 -1.21 15.43
C SER A 58 2.98 -0.58 15.16
N ASP A 59 2.97 0.62 14.61
CA ASP A 59 4.20 1.37 14.33
C ASP A 59 4.55 2.38 15.44
N ASN A 60 3.83 2.35 16.55
CA ASN A 60 3.96 3.36 17.60
C ASN A 60 5.40 3.47 18.12
N ASP A 61 6.05 2.35 18.37
CA ASP A 61 7.42 2.33 18.88
C ASP A 61 8.43 2.72 17.81
N GLU A 62 8.28 2.15 16.60
CA GLU A 62 9.20 2.42 15.48
C GLU A 62 9.16 3.87 15.02
N ALA A 63 7.99 4.51 15.06
CA ALA A 63 7.81 5.89 14.62
C ALA A 63 8.11 6.93 15.71
N THR A 64 8.51 6.49 16.91
CA THR A 64 8.85 7.40 18.03
C THR A 64 9.92 8.40 17.60
N GLY A 65 9.69 9.69 17.91
CA GLY A 65 10.62 10.77 17.57
C GLY A 65 10.46 11.27 16.13
N THR A 66 9.49 10.78 15.39
CA THR A 66 9.10 11.33 14.07
C THR A 66 7.73 12.01 14.15
N THR A 67 7.41 12.83 13.16
CA THR A 67 6.09 13.43 12.97
C THR A 67 5.24 12.70 11.95
N VAL A 68 5.65 11.51 11.53
CA VAL A 68 4.92 10.69 10.56
C VAL A 68 3.54 10.34 11.13
N LYS A 69 2.49 10.67 10.38
CA LYS A 69 1.12 10.32 10.75
C LYS A 69 0.88 8.83 10.50
N LEU A 70 0.47 8.13 11.55
CA LEU A 70 0.27 6.68 11.51
C LEU A 70 -1.19 6.33 11.25
N HIS A 71 -1.42 5.54 10.22
CA HIS A 71 -2.72 4.91 9.92
C HIS A 71 -2.57 3.41 10.03
N ARG A 72 -3.66 2.72 10.33
CA ARG A 72 -3.66 1.28 10.45
C ARG A 72 -4.97 0.67 9.96
N VAL A 73 -4.87 -0.34 9.11
CA VAL A 73 -5.98 -1.21 8.73
C VAL A 73 -5.54 -2.66 8.93
N LYS A 74 -6.05 -3.29 9.95
CA LYS A 74 -5.65 -4.66 10.33
C LYS A 74 -6.13 -5.67 9.31
N MET A 75 -5.21 -6.35 8.64
CA MET A 75 -5.50 -7.39 7.65
C MET A 75 -4.74 -8.68 7.97
N LYS A 76 -5.37 -9.81 7.65
CA LYS A 76 -4.72 -11.12 7.59
C LYS A 76 -4.59 -11.51 6.12
N ALA A 77 -3.40 -11.90 5.68
CA ALA A 77 -3.16 -12.20 4.25
C ALA A 77 -4.07 -13.32 3.70
N HIS A 78 -4.43 -14.29 4.54
CA HIS A 78 -5.29 -15.41 4.14
C HIS A 78 -6.80 -15.09 4.15
N SER A 79 -7.21 -13.92 4.64
CA SER A 79 -8.62 -13.54 4.76
C SER A 79 -8.84 -12.03 4.61
N VAL A 80 -8.24 -11.44 3.58
CA VAL A 80 -8.45 -10.03 3.24
C VAL A 80 -9.88 -9.83 2.76
N ASP A 81 -10.61 -8.91 3.37
CA ASP A 81 -11.98 -8.58 2.96
C ASP A 81 -12.08 -7.21 2.25
N GLU A 82 -13.21 -6.99 1.61
CA GLU A 82 -13.44 -5.81 0.79
C GLU A 82 -13.53 -4.53 1.62
N GLU A 83 -14.13 -4.57 2.81
CA GLU A 83 -14.25 -3.40 3.67
C GLU A 83 -12.89 -2.90 4.16
N GLN A 84 -11.98 -3.83 4.46
CA GLN A 84 -10.59 -3.48 4.80
C GLN A 84 -9.92 -2.76 3.63
N LEU A 85 -10.11 -3.24 2.42
CA LEU A 85 -9.52 -2.65 1.20
C LEU A 85 -10.09 -1.26 0.91
N ILE A 86 -11.40 -1.09 1.05
CA ILE A 86 -12.07 0.21 0.89
C ILE A 86 -11.53 1.20 1.92
N THR A 87 -11.42 0.80 3.18
CA THR A 87 -10.87 1.64 4.25
C THR A 87 -9.44 2.07 3.95
N ALA A 88 -8.60 1.13 3.52
CA ALA A 88 -7.21 1.42 3.15
C ALA A 88 -7.14 2.42 1.98
N LEU A 89 -7.94 2.22 0.95
CA LEU A 89 -7.98 3.11 -0.22
C LEU A 89 -8.50 4.51 0.12
N ARG A 90 -9.46 4.63 1.04
CA ARG A 90 -9.92 5.93 1.55
C ARG A 90 -8.79 6.68 2.28
N ILE A 91 -8.03 5.98 3.11
CA ILE A 91 -6.86 6.58 3.80
C ILE A 91 -5.86 7.10 2.77
N ILE A 92 -5.54 6.30 1.77
CA ILE A 92 -4.60 6.71 0.71
C ILE A 92 -5.14 7.91 -0.08
N LYS A 93 -6.42 7.91 -0.43
CA LYS A 93 -7.07 9.02 -1.14
C LYS A 93 -7.03 10.31 -0.33
N ASN A 94 -7.29 10.24 0.97
CA ASN A 94 -7.43 11.41 1.84
C ASN A 94 -6.11 11.86 2.49
N ARG A 95 -4.98 11.25 2.13
CA ARG A 95 -3.67 11.63 2.65
C ARG A 95 -3.37 13.11 2.41
N LYS A 96 -2.60 13.69 3.30
CA LYS A 96 -2.16 15.10 3.22
C LYS A 96 -0.69 15.23 2.81
N SER A 97 0.05 14.13 2.81
CA SER A 97 1.45 14.07 2.41
C SER A 97 1.73 12.72 1.72
N PRO A 98 2.92 12.53 1.13
CA PRO A 98 3.29 11.23 0.61
C PRO A 98 3.18 10.14 1.68
N ILE A 99 2.64 8.98 1.31
CA ILE A 99 2.34 7.87 2.20
C ILE A 99 3.11 6.62 1.80
N VAL A 100 3.65 5.90 2.80
CA VAL A 100 4.19 4.56 2.61
C VAL A 100 3.18 3.52 3.10
N ILE A 101 2.88 2.53 2.25
CA ILE A 101 2.01 1.39 2.56
C ILE A 101 2.91 0.21 2.87
N HIS A 102 2.71 -0.42 4.03
CA HIS A 102 3.51 -1.58 4.39
C HIS A 102 2.70 -2.65 5.13
N CYS A 103 3.27 -3.85 5.15
CA CYS A 103 2.86 -4.93 6.02
C CYS A 103 4.12 -5.55 6.66
N HIS A 104 4.24 -6.86 6.78
CA HIS A 104 5.48 -7.47 7.28
C HIS A 104 6.56 -7.49 6.18
N HIS A 105 6.28 -8.13 5.05
CA HIS A 105 7.21 -8.24 3.92
C HIS A 105 7.05 -7.16 2.86
N GLY A 106 5.91 -6.45 2.85
CA GLY A 106 5.57 -5.52 1.78
C GLY A 106 5.11 -6.21 0.49
N SER A 107 4.73 -7.48 0.57
CA SER A 107 4.46 -8.34 -0.58
C SER A 107 2.98 -8.59 -0.82
N ASP A 108 2.25 -9.11 0.18
CA ASP A 108 0.91 -9.67 -0.02
C ASP A 108 -0.21 -8.70 0.33
N ARG A 109 -0.37 -8.32 1.60
CA ARG A 109 -1.36 -7.32 2.04
C ARG A 109 -1.09 -5.97 1.38
N THR A 110 0.14 -5.55 1.35
CA THR A 110 0.59 -4.37 0.60
C THR A 110 0.32 -4.54 -0.89
N GLY A 111 0.56 -5.73 -1.42
CA GLY A 111 0.34 -6.06 -2.82
C GLY A 111 -1.10 -5.85 -3.27
N VAL A 112 -2.08 -6.36 -2.53
CA VAL A 112 -3.50 -6.22 -2.91
C VAL A 112 -3.98 -4.78 -2.83
N VAL A 113 -3.55 -4.03 -1.83
CA VAL A 113 -3.90 -2.60 -1.70
C VAL A 113 -3.30 -1.79 -2.85
N CYS A 114 -2.03 -2.03 -3.19
CA CYS A 114 -1.36 -1.35 -4.31
C CYS A 114 -1.98 -1.73 -5.66
N ALA A 115 -2.37 -2.99 -5.85
CA ALA A 115 -3.05 -3.42 -7.07
C ALA A 115 -4.39 -2.69 -7.26
N LEU A 116 -5.21 -2.61 -6.22
CA LEU A 116 -6.47 -1.87 -6.28
C LEU A 116 -6.25 -0.36 -6.44
N TYR A 117 -5.22 0.19 -5.83
CA TYR A 117 -4.83 1.58 -6.06
C TYR A 117 -4.55 1.84 -7.54
N ARG A 118 -3.78 0.97 -8.20
CA ARG A 118 -3.49 1.04 -9.64
C ARG A 118 -4.78 1.00 -10.47
N ILE A 119 -5.67 0.07 -10.14
CA ILE A 119 -6.92 -0.12 -10.89
C ILE A 119 -7.83 1.10 -10.76
N ILE A 120 -8.03 1.59 -9.54
CA ILE A 120 -9.03 2.62 -9.22
C ILE A 120 -8.51 4.02 -9.57
N PHE A 121 -7.27 4.34 -9.24
CA PHE A 121 -6.74 5.70 -9.39
C PHE A 121 -5.89 5.89 -10.65
N GLN A 122 -5.38 4.81 -11.25
CA GLN A 122 -4.49 4.90 -12.40
C GLN A 122 -5.04 4.16 -13.63
N ASN A 123 -6.27 3.67 -13.55
CA ASN A 123 -6.96 3.00 -14.65
C ASN A 123 -6.20 1.81 -15.26
N VAL A 124 -5.46 1.09 -14.43
CA VAL A 124 -4.78 -0.15 -14.83
C VAL A 124 -5.79 -1.29 -14.85
N SER A 125 -5.67 -2.22 -15.80
CA SER A 125 -6.54 -3.40 -15.85
C SER A 125 -6.29 -4.33 -14.67
N LYS A 126 -7.31 -5.13 -14.30
CA LYS A 126 -7.15 -6.16 -13.25
C LYS A 126 -5.96 -7.08 -13.52
N GLU A 127 -5.85 -7.56 -14.76
CA GLU A 127 -4.80 -8.53 -15.12
C GLU A 127 -3.40 -7.90 -15.06
N ASP A 128 -3.24 -6.65 -15.47
CA ASP A 128 -1.95 -5.95 -15.37
C ASP A 128 -1.59 -5.66 -13.92
N ALA A 129 -2.55 -5.26 -13.09
CA ALA A 129 -2.34 -5.03 -11.67
C ALA A 129 -1.98 -6.32 -10.92
N ILE A 130 -2.65 -7.44 -11.25
CA ILE A 130 -2.31 -8.77 -10.71
C ILE A 130 -0.90 -9.17 -11.14
N ARG A 131 -0.55 -8.98 -12.40
CA ARG A 131 0.79 -9.31 -12.93
C ARG A 131 1.87 -8.49 -12.23
N GLU A 132 1.67 -7.19 -12.03
CA GLU A 132 2.59 -6.35 -11.25
C GLU A 132 2.73 -6.90 -9.82
N MET A 133 1.62 -7.20 -9.16
CA MET A 133 1.61 -7.72 -7.79
C MET A 133 2.39 -9.04 -7.68
N THR A 134 2.15 -9.97 -8.57
CA THR A 134 2.70 -11.34 -8.49
C THR A 134 4.11 -11.45 -9.08
N ASP A 135 4.40 -10.73 -10.15
CA ASP A 135 5.62 -10.87 -10.95
C ASP A 135 6.49 -9.61 -10.98
N GLY A 136 6.08 -8.56 -10.28
CA GLY A 136 6.77 -7.26 -10.27
C GLY A 136 8.03 -7.19 -9.40
N GLY A 137 8.41 -8.28 -8.75
CA GLY A 137 9.62 -8.33 -7.92
C GLY A 137 9.42 -7.95 -6.46
N PHE A 138 8.17 -7.92 -5.97
CA PHE A 138 7.85 -7.57 -4.58
C PHE A 138 7.84 -8.76 -3.61
N GLY A 139 8.09 -9.97 -4.11
CA GLY A 139 8.16 -11.18 -3.29
C GLY A 139 6.79 -11.77 -2.94
N PHE A 140 5.78 -11.58 -3.78
CA PHE A 140 4.43 -12.13 -3.55
C PHE A 140 4.46 -13.63 -3.28
N HIS A 141 3.77 -14.06 -2.22
CA HIS A 141 3.67 -15.46 -1.84
C HIS A 141 2.48 -16.11 -2.55
N ARG A 142 2.75 -16.99 -3.51
CA ARG A 142 1.73 -17.61 -4.38
C ARG A 142 0.74 -18.51 -3.65
N ILE A 143 0.98 -18.83 -2.38
CA ILE A 143 0.01 -19.52 -1.52
C ILE A 143 -1.27 -18.69 -1.31
N TYR A 144 -1.18 -17.37 -1.40
CA TYR A 144 -2.33 -16.47 -1.21
C TYR A 144 -3.18 -16.31 -2.48
N LYS A 145 -3.69 -17.42 -2.98
CA LYS A 145 -4.63 -17.44 -4.12
C LYS A 145 -5.92 -16.65 -3.84
N ASN A 146 -6.30 -16.55 -2.55
CA ASN A 146 -7.42 -15.73 -2.10
C ASN A 146 -7.24 -14.25 -2.46
N ILE A 147 -6.02 -13.73 -2.42
CA ILE A 147 -5.73 -12.33 -2.77
C ILE A 147 -5.96 -12.10 -4.26
N ILE A 148 -5.44 -12.98 -5.11
CA ILE A 148 -5.65 -12.89 -6.57
C ILE A 148 -7.14 -12.97 -6.89
N ARG A 149 -7.86 -13.91 -6.27
CA ARG A 149 -9.29 -14.08 -6.45
C ARG A 149 -10.06 -12.82 -6.00
N ARG A 150 -9.66 -12.22 -4.88
CA ARG A 150 -10.28 -10.98 -4.38
C ARG A 150 -10.22 -9.87 -5.42
N ILE A 151 -9.11 -9.70 -6.12
CA ILE A 151 -8.98 -8.71 -7.18
C ILE A 151 -9.85 -9.09 -8.39
N ARG A 152 -9.78 -10.34 -8.84
CA ARG A 152 -10.55 -10.80 -10.01
C ARG A 152 -12.06 -10.67 -9.83
N GLU A 153 -12.57 -11.00 -8.65
CA GLU A 153 -13.99 -10.96 -8.33
C GLU A 153 -14.49 -9.58 -7.85
N ALA A 154 -13.58 -8.62 -7.65
CA ALA A 154 -13.94 -7.30 -7.15
C ALA A 154 -14.83 -6.54 -8.13
N ASP A 155 -15.92 -5.98 -7.62
CA ASP A 155 -16.74 -4.99 -8.33
C ASP A 155 -16.05 -3.63 -8.23
N ILE A 156 -15.22 -3.33 -9.22
CA ILE A 156 -14.37 -2.12 -9.22
C ILE A 156 -15.22 -0.84 -9.21
N GLU A 157 -16.31 -0.80 -9.95
CA GLU A 157 -17.16 0.38 -9.99
C GLU A 157 -17.80 0.65 -8.61
N ARG A 158 -18.23 -0.41 -7.91
CA ARG A 158 -18.76 -0.29 -6.56
C ARG A 158 -17.70 0.16 -5.57
N ILE A 159 -16.54 -0.47 -5.58
CA ILE A 159 -15.42 -0.10 -4.69
C ILE A 159 -15.02 1.36 -4.93
N LYS A 160 -14.93 1.77 -6.19
CA LYS A 160 -14.62 3.15 -6.57
C LYS A 160 -15.63 4.13 -6.01
N ARG A 161 -16.94 3.84 -6.15
CA ARG A 161 -17.99 4.68 -5.55
C ARG A 161 -17.84 4.80 -4.04
N GLU A 162 -17.62 3.68 -3.35
CA GLU A 162 -17.43 3.65 -1.90
C GLU A 162 -16.20 4.44 -1.46
N VAL A 163 -15.10 4.32 -2.19
CA VAL A 163 -13.86 5.06 -1.91
C VAL A 163 -14.02 6.56 -2.15
N MET A 164 -14.75 6.94 -3.20
CA MET A 164 -14.93 8.34 -3.59
C MET A 164 -16.04 9.04 -2.80
N THR A 165 -16.93 8.30 -2.15
CA THR A 165 -17.96 8.90 -1.29
C THR A 165 -17.28 9.60 -0.11
N VAL A 166 -17.59 10.88 0.09
CA VAL A 166 -17.15 11.62 1.26
C VAL A 166 -17.77 10.94 2.47
N GLY A 167 -16.98 10.25 3.27
CA GLY A 167 -17.43 9.67 4.51
C GLY A 167 -18.03 10.77 5.36
N GLY A 168 -19.29 10.59 5.75
CA GLY A 168 -19.88 11.47 6.74
C GLY A 168 -19.00 11.52 7.97
N SER A 169 -18.86 12.69 8.52
CA SER A 169 -18.16 12.94 9.78
C SER A 169 -18.66 11.95 10.84
N TYR A 170 -17.79 11.15 11.37
CA TYR A 170 -18.00 10.41 12.61
C TYR A 170 -17.20 11.13 13.69
#